data_faa42e12d842da1da0ca8dd21aed858d
#
_entry.id   faa42e12d842da1da0ca8dd21aed858d
#
_cell.length_a   1.000
_cell.length_b   1.000
_cell.length_c   1.000
_cell.angle_alpha   90.00
_cell.angle_beta   90.00
_cell.angle_gamma   90.00
#
_symmetry.space_group_name_H-M   'P 1'
#
loop_
_entity.id
_entity.type
_entity.pdbx_description
1 polymer ?
#
loop_
_entity_poly.entity_id
_entity_poly.type
_entity_poly.pdbx_seq_one_letter_code
_entity_poly.pdbx_strand_id
1 'polypeptide(L)'
;MRRASDFLDVVDATFTQAGKSRALFNTFEDEVIDGRFVRLYGKKLVNFGSCGYIGLEVDPRVKQGIIDATRRYGGQFPSSRAYIQAPLYAEIEELLERIFGAPTLLTASTSLGHLTAIPVFIREDDAVILDQQVHHTVQTATDHVRIQGTHVEMIRHNRMDLLEERILALRGKHKNIWYLADGVYSMFGDLAPLDALEDLLNRYPQFHLYIDDAHGVSCFGKHGRGYVLDRLPIRERMIVAISLCKGFGGSGGGLVFPDAEMKRRARVCGGPMTFSGPIQPPMLGAILASAKIHLTDEIDERQRDLREKMELCNRLLREYHLPVVDPSIAPIRYIGMGLPRIAFNMINRLMDEGFYANTGLFPAVPMKRGGIRFTLTHYQTEGDIENFVRALAKHFPAVLKEEESSLDEIKMSFRRALPQAFLELAPVEKKKDDSSGLILQQTTTIQALEKEEWDRLLGDEGIFTWEGLRFLEDTFRENPEPENNWKFHYYIVRDLQGKPILATFFTDALWKDDMISPENTSFLVEKKRREDPGFLTSRALSMGSLLSEGNHLYLDREADWKLGLKMLLKAIEADREECAASILNLRDFPADDPEMDEFLLDQGFVKFSMPESFILDIDWQDEEGYYQKLSKYSR
;
A
#
# COMPACT_ATOMS: atom_id res chain seq x y z
N MET A 1 2.06 -2.97 19.49
CA MET A 1 1.14 -2.01 18.81
C MET A 1 1.95 -0.82 18.34
N ARG A 2 2.08 -0.59 17.01
CA ARG A 2 2.76 0.62 16.49
C ARG A 2 2.09 1.84 17.11
N ARG A 3 2.86 2.77 17.67
CA ARG A 3 2.28 4.06 18.09
C ARG A 3 1.73 4.74 16.83
N ALA A 4 0.51 5.24 16.88
CA ALA A 4 -0.07 5.98 15.73
C ALA A 4 0.80 7.21 15.36
N SER A 5 1.51 7.79 16.34
CA SER A 5 2.50 8.84 16.15
C SER A 5 3.61 8.43 15.18
N ASP A 6 4.24 7.28 15.39
CA ASP A 6 5.40 6.84 14.59
C ASP A 6 5.04 6.63 13.11
N PHE A 7 3.83 6.11 12.85
CA PHE A 7 3.31 5.99 11.48
C PHE A 7 3.10 7.36 10.82
N LEU A 8 2.52 8.30 11.57
CA LEU A 8 2.27 9.66 11.06
C LEU A 8 3.58 10.41 10.79
N ASP A 9 4.59 10.22 11.63
CA ASP A 9 5.91 10.84 11.44
C ASP A 9 6.57 10.37 10.16
N VAL A 10 6.47 9.07 9.83
CA VAL A 10 6.97 8.51 8.57
C VAL A 10 6.20 9.06 7.36
N VAL A 11 4.88 9.15 7.47
CA VAL A 11 4.05 9.75 6.40
C VAL A 11 4.43 11.21 6.19
N ASP A 12 4.59 11.98 7.28
CA ASP A 12 4.97 13.39 7.23
C ASP A 12 6.35 13.58 6.57
N ALA A 13 7.35 12.82 6.99
CA ALA A 13 8.69 12.85 6.40
C ALA A 13 8.66 12.53 4.90
N THR A 14 7.95 11.44 4.52
CA THR A 14 7.84 11.01 3.12
C THR A 14 7.16 12.09 2.27
N PHE A 15 6.07 12.67 2.74
CA PHE A 15 5.30 13.67 2.00
C PHE A 15 6.01 15.01 1.94
N THR A 16 6.73 15.39 3.01
CA THR A 16 7.58 16.59 3.04
C THR A 16 8.69 16.48 1.99
N GLN A 17 9.37 15.32 1.92
CA GLN A 17 10.39 15.08 0.89
C GLN A 17 9.79 15.07 -0.51
N ALA A 18 8.65 14.42 -0.70
CA ALA A 18 7.96 14.39 -1.99
C ALA A 18 7.54 15.79 -2.46
N GLY A 19 7.08 16.66 -1.55
CA GLY A 19 6.77 18.06 -1.85
C GLY A 19 8.00 18.85 -2.28
N LYS A 20 9.12 18.73 -1.56
CA LYS A 20 10.42 19.33 -1.94
C LYS A 20 10.90 18.86 -3.31
N SER A 21 10.62 17.62 -3.66
CA SER A 21 10.98 17.00 -4.94
C SER A 21 9.94 17.20 -6.05
N ARG A 22 8.97 18.09 -5.89
CA ARG A 22 7.88 18.37 -6.87
C ARG A 22 7.04 17.14 -7.24
N ALA A 23 7.08 16.10 -6.44
CA ALA A 23 6.31 14.88 -6.67
C ALA A 23 4.88 14.96 -6.11
N LEU A 24 4.65 15.80 -5.10
CA LEU A 24 3.35 16.03 -4.46
C LEU A 24 3.08 17.53 -4.25
N PHE A 25 1.83 17.85 -3.93
CA PHE A 25 1.36 19.22 -3.58
C PHE A 25 1.55 20.25 -4.68
N ASN A 26 1.57 19.83 -5.94
CA ASN A 26 1.67 20.73 -7.09
C ASN A 26 0.36 21.51 -7.26
N THR A 27 0.47 22.78 -7.61
CA THR A 27 -0.67 23.64 -7.97
C THR A 27 -0.54 24.01 -9.45
N PHE A 28 -1.55 23.71 -10.26
CA PHE A 28 -1.55 24.10 -11.66
C PHE A 28 -1.78 25.62 -11.82
N GLU A 29 -1.23 26.18 -12.90
CA GLU A 29 -1.18 27.61 -13.16
C GLU A 29 -2.15 28.02 -14.29
N ASP A 30 -2.93 27.08 -14.81
CA ASP A 30 -3.84 27.31 -15.91
C ASP A 30 -5.09 28.10 -15.46
N GLU A 31 -5.50 29.12 -16.24
CA GLU A 31 -6.79 29.78 -16.07
C GLU A 31 -7.95 28.94 -16.61
N VAL A 32 -7.68 28.11 -17.62
CA VAL A 32 -8.65 27.20 -18.25
C VAL A 32 -8.00 25.86 -18.53
N ILE A 33 -8.63 24.80 -18.06
CA ILE A 33 -8.19 23.40 -18.26
C ILE A 33 -8.85 22.85 -19.52
N ASP A 34 -8.05 22.20 -20.40
CA ASP A 34 -8.51 21.51 -21.62
C ASP A 34 -8.53 19.97 -21.45
N GLY A 35 -8.10 19.44 -20.30
CA GLY A 35 -8.00 18.02 -20.00
C GLY A 35 -6.69 17.36 -20.46
N ARG A 36 -6.09 17.82 -21.57
CA ARG A 36 -4.86 17.24 -22.14
C ARG A 36 -3.60 17.81 -21.51
N PHE A 37 -3.60 19.11 -21.20
CA PHE A 37 -2.42 19.80 -20.69
C PHE A 37 -2.65 20.33 -19.29
N VAL A 38 -1.55 20.49 -18.56
CA VAL A 38 -1.49 21.18 -17.27
C VAL A 38 -0.22 22.03 -17.24
N ARG A 39 -0.31 23.26 -16.71
CA ARG A 39 0.84 24.14 -16.53
C ARG A 39 1.33 24.05 -15.10
N LEU A 40 2.59 23.66 -14.93
CA LEU A 40 3.27 23.59 -13.65
C LEU A 40 4.66 24.20 -13.78
N TYR A 41 5.06 25.04 -12.83
CA TYR A 41 6.39 25.67 -12.81
C TYR A 41 6.74 26.40 -14.13
N GLY A 42 5.75 27.10 -14.69
CA GLY A 42 5.89 27.81 -15.96
C GLY A 42 5.92 26.92 -17.22
N LYS A 43 5.88 25.60 -17.08
CA LYS A 43 5.93 24.64 -18.20
C LYS A 43 4.54 24.10 -18.53
N LYS A 44 4.23 24.00 -19.83
CA LYS A 44 3.04 23.30 -20.32
C LYS A 44 3.37 21.82 -20.49
N LEU A 45 2.71 20.94 -19.72
CA LEU A 45 2.98 19.51 -19.65
C LEU A 45 1.78 18.72 -20.15
N VAL A 46 2.00 17.63 -20.89
CA VAL A 46 0.93 16.66 -21.19
C VAL A 46 0.56 15.93 -19.90
N ASN A 47 -0.73 15.90 -19.59
CA ASN A 47 -1.25 15.40 -18.33
C ASN A 47 -1.49 13.88 -18.38
N PHE A 48 -0.67 13.12 -17.70
CA PHE A 48 -0.84 11.68 -17.44
C PHE A 48 -1.23 11.37 -15.98
N GLY A 49 -1.69 12.38 -15.22
CA GLY A 49 -2.07 12.25 -13.82
C GLY A 49 -3.58 12.28 -13.55
N SER A 50 -4.42 12.55 -14.56
CA SER A 50 -5.87 12.68 -14.40
C SER A 50 -6.58 11.33 -14.35
N CYS A 51 -7.56 11.18 -13.44
CA CYS A 51 -8.50 10.06 -13.44
C CYS A 51 -9.77 10.32 -14.27
N GLY A 52 -9.78 11.31 -15.14
CA GLY A 52 -10.91 11.67 -16.03
C GLY A 52 -11.13 10.72 -17.22
N TYR A 53 -10.37 9.69 -17.34
CA TYR A 53 -10.31 8.59 -18.32
C TYR A 53 -11.00 8.84 -19.67
N ILE A 54 -12.33 8.95 -19.70
CA ILE A 54 -13.13 9.13 -20.92
C ILE A 54 -13.43 10.60 -21.25
N GLY A 55 -12.88 11.56 -20.48
CA GLY A 55 -12.85 12.97 -20.80
C GLY A 55 -14.19 13.71 -20.70
N LEU A 56 -14.98 13.44 -19.67
CA LEU A 56 -16.26 14.14 -19.45
C LEU A 56 -16.16 15.36 -18.52
N GLU A 57 -15.11 15.49 -17.72
CA GLU A 57 -14.97 16.54 -16.72
C GLU A 57 -14.90 17.95 -17.30
N VAL A 58 -14.49 18.10 -18.56
CA VAL A 58 -14.48 19.38 -19.27
C VAL A 58 -15.46 19.45 -20.46
N ASP A 59 -16.30 18.42 -20.63
CA ASP A 59 -17.30 18.35 -21.69
C ASP A 59 -18.28 19.55 -21.60
N PRO A 60 -18.53 20.29 -22.71
CA PRO A 60 -19.42 21.46 -22.71
C PRO A 60 -20.83 21.17 -22.18
N ARG A 61 -21.38 19.97 -22.41
CA ARG A 61 -22.71 19.55 -21.95
C ARG A 61 -22.74 19.35 -20.42
N VAL A 62 -21.63 18.81 -19.85
CA VAL A 62 -21.48 18.67 -18.39
C VAL A 62 -21.36 20.06 -17.76
N LYS A 63 -20.54 20.96 -18.33
CA LYS A 63 -20.45 22.37 -17.90
C LYS A 63 -21.80 23.08 -17.97
N GLN A 64 -22.57 22.85 -19.04
CA GLN A 64 -23.91 23.44 -19.19
C GLN A 64 -24.88 22.92 -18.13
N GLY A 65 -24.82 21.61 -17.81
CA GLY A 65 -25.60 21.00 -16.72
C GLY A 65 -25.33 21.67 -15.37
N ILE A 66 -24.06 21.99 -15.07
CA ILE A 66 -23.66 22.75 -13.87
C ILE A 66 -24.33 24.14 -13.85
N ILE A 67 -24.25 24.86 -14.94
CA ILE A 67 -24.81 26.21 -15.08
C ILE A 67 -26.33 26.17 -14.88
N ASP A 68 -27.01 25.24 -15.52
CA ASP A 68 -28.48 25.12 -15.48
C ASP A 68 -28.97 24.74 -14.07
N ALA A 69 -28.29 23.81 -13.42
CA ALA A 69 -28.62 23.44 -12.04
C ALA A 69 -28.37 24.60 -11.06
N THR A 70 -27.27 25.35 -11.27
CA THR A 70 -26.97 26.56 -10.48
C THR A 70 -28.04 27.64 -10.63
N ARG A 71 -28.49 27.90 -11.86
CA ARG A 71 -29.56 28.89 -12.14
C ARG A 71 -30.89 28.51 -11.50
N ARG A 72 -31.22 27.21 -11.43
CA ARG A 72 -32.51 26.71 -10.92
C ARG A 72 -32.52 26.55 -9.40
N TYR A 73 -31.43 26.12 -8.77
CA TYR A 73 -31.38 25.67 -7.38
C TYR A 73 -30.32 26.37 -6.53
N GLY A 74 -29.54 27.30 -7.11
CA GLY A 74 -28.43 27.95 -6.41
C GLY A 74 -27.17 27.10 -6.32
N GLY A 75 -26.14 27.65 -5.68
CA GLY A 75 -24.86 26.96 -5.48
C GLY A 75 -24.87 25.92 -4.36
N GLN A 76 -25.82 26.01 -3.43
CA GLN A 76 -25.92 25.12 -2.27
C GLN A 76 -27.38 24.84 -1.93
N PHE A 77 -27.63 23.64 -1.41
CA PHE A 77 -28.92 23.25 -0.85
C PHE A 77 -28.71 22.80 0.62
N PRO A 78 -28.89 23.70 1.62
CA PRO A 78 -28.48 23.47 3.00
C PRO A 78 -29.54 22.69 3.80
N SER A 79 -29.86 21.47 3.36
CA SER A 79 -30.75 20.56 4.07
C SER A 79 -30.29 19.12 3.94
N SER A 80 -30.49 18.32 4.98
CA SER A 80 -30.29 16.88 4.88
C SER A 80 -31.29 16.24 3.92
N ARG A 81 -30.84 15.27 3.13
CA ARG A 81 -31.72 14.45 2.27
C ARG A 81 -32.80 13.67 3.05
N ALA A 82 -32.63 13.51 4.36
CA ALA A 82 -33.64 12.89 5.22
C ALA A 82 -34.91 13.74 5.34
N TYR A 83 -34.80 15.07 5.26
CA TYR A 83 -35.93 15.98 5.36
C TYR A 83 -36.48 16.37 3.99
N ILE A 84 -35.59 16.84 3.10
CA ILE A 84 -35.97 17.32 1.77
C ILE A 84 -34.77 17.16 0.81
N GLN A 85 -35.04 16.85 -0.44
CA GLN A 85 -34.01 16.71 -1.47
C GLN A 85 -34.42 17.44 -2.76
N ALA A 86 -33.42 17.85 -3.54
CA ALA A 86 -33.66 18.40 -4.87
C ALA A 86 -34.26 17.34 -5.80
N PRO A 87 -35.17 17.72 -6.73
CA PRO A 87 -35.78 16.78 -7.69
C PRO A 87 -34.74 16.03 -8.54
N LEU A 88 -33.57 16.64 -8.78
CA LEU A 88 -32.47 16.05 -9.53
C LEU A 88 -32.00 14.68 -8.98
N TYR A 89 -32.12 14.44 -7.67
CA TYR A 89 -31.74 13.15 -7.08
C TYR A 89 -32.55 11.98 -7.64
N ALA A 90 -33.87 12.15 -7.79
CA ALA A 90 -34.73 11.10 -8.31
C ALA A 90 -34.43 10.84 -9.80
N GLU A 91 -34.28 11.90 -10.61
CA GLU A 91 -33.95 11.80 -12.02
C GLU A 91 -32.57 11.12 -12.23
N ILE A 92 -31.58 11.50 -11.44
CA ILE A 92 -30.23 10.91 -11.51
C ILE A 92 -30.26 9.42 -11.10
N GLU A 93 -30.89 9.07 -9.97
CA GLU A 93 -30.93 7.68 -9.51
C GLU A 93 -31.64 6.79 -10.53
N GLU A 94 -32.70 7.26 -11.20
CA GLU A 94 -33.36 6.54 -12.31
C GLU A 94 -32.41 6.29 -13.51
N LEU A 95 -31.65 7.31 -13.91
CA LEU A 95 -30.67 7.16 -15.00
C LEU A 95 -29.52 6.22 -14.60
N LEU A 96 -29.03 6.31 -13.35
CA LEU A 96 -28.00 5.41 -12.85
C LEU A 96 -28.49 3.95 -12.80
N GLU A 97 -29.74 3.72 -12.39
CA GLU A 97 -30.35 2.38 -12.44
C GLU A 97 -30.41 1.81 -13.87
N ARG A 98 -30.64 2.66 -14.87
CA ARG A 98 -30.58 2.24 -16.28
C ARG A 98 -29.15 1.94 -16.75
N ILE A 99 -28.14 2.70 -16.28
CA ILE A 99 -26.73 2.49 -16.60
C ILE A 99 -26.23 1.21 -15.96
N PHE A 100 -26.44 1.04 -14.66
CA PHE A 100 -25.90 -0.10 -13.89
C PHE A 100 -26.79 -1.35 -13.93
N GLY A 101 -28.05 -1.21 -14.36
CA GLY A 101 -29.00 -2.32 -14.49
C GLY A 101 -29.56 -2.81 -13.15
N ALA A 102 -29.45 -2.03 -12.07
CA ALA A 102 -29.87 -2.41 -10.72
C ALA A 102 -30.13 -1.18 -9.84
N PRO A 103 -30.87 -1.35 -8.71
CA PRO A 103 -31.15 -0.27 -7.76
C PRO A 103 -29.89 0.43 -7.30
N THR A 104 -29.79 1.73 -7.56
CA THR A 104 -28.58 2.53 -7.29
C THR A 104 -28.90 3.70 -6.38
N LEU A 105 -28.14 3.85 -5.30
CA LEU A 105 -28.24 4.94 -4.33
C LEU A 105 -27.11 5.95 -4.56
N LEU A 106 -27.45 7.20 -4.80
CA LEU A 106 -26.47 8.30 -4.95
C LEU A 106 -25.96 8.76 -3.58
N THR A 107 -24.64 8.82 -3.40
CA THR A 107 -23.95 9.25 -2.18
C THR A 107 -23.08 10.48 -2.43
N ALA A 108 -22.79 11.27 -1.40
CA ALA A 108 -22.03 12.51 -1.54
C ALA A 108 -20.54 12.28 -1.92
N SER A 109 -20.00 11.11 -1.63
CA SER A 109 -18.72 10.59 -2.16
C SER A 109 -18.73 9.06 -2.08
N THR A 110 -17.82 8.40 -2.80
CA THR A 110 -17.62 6.95 -2.68
C THR A 110 -17.23 6.57 -1.25
N SER A 111 -16.37 7.36 -0.60
CA SER A 111 -15.95 7.13 0.80
C SER A 111 -17.13 7.17 1.77
N LEU A 112 -18.05 8.14 1.62
CA LEU A 112 -19.28 8.19 2.41
C LEU A 112 -20.24 7.04 2.04
N GLY A 113 -20.18 6.56 0.81
CA GLY A 113 -20.86 5.34 0.38
C GLY A 113 -20.39 4.12 1.18
N HIS A 114 -19.08 3.92 1.34
CA HIS A 114 -18.53 2.83 2.16
C HIS A 114 -19.01 2.93 3.61
N LEU A 115 -18.94 4.11 4.23
CA LEU A 115 -19.44 4.37 5.58
C LEU A 115 -20.96 4.23 5.69
N THR A 116 -21.69 4.32 4.57
CA THR A 116 -23.14 4.07 4.51
C THR A 116 -23.43 2.57 4.45
N ALA A 117 -22.74 1.81 3.59
CA ALA A 117 -23.09 0.42 3.32
C ALA A 117 -22.49 -0.56 4.34
N ILE A 118 -21.18 -0.47 4.59
CA ILE A 118 -20.46 -1.46 5.39
C ILE A 118 -21.07 -1.63 6.78
N PRO A 119 -21.30 -0.57 7.59
CA PRO A 119 -21.89 -0.74 8.92
C PRO A 119 -23.38 -1.11 8.91
N VAL A 120 -24.08 -0.96 7.77
CA VAL A 120 -25.50 -1.32 7.66
C VAL A 120 -25.69 -2.79 7.31
N PHE A 121 -24.81 -3.37 6.48
CA PHE A 121 -24.99 -4.72 5.96
C PHE A 121 -24.11 -5.77 6.61
N ILE A 122 -22.97 -5.39 7.17
CA ILE A 122 -22.07 -6.28 7.91
C ILE A 122 -22.39 -6.22 9.39
N ARG A 123 -22.58 -7.37 10.02
CA ARG A 123 -23.03 -7.52 11.41
C ARG A 123 -21.94 -8.12 12.28
N GLU A 124 -22.12 -8.05 13.59
CA GLU A 124 -21.23 -8.61 14.61
C GLU A 124 -21.06 -10.14 14.51
N ASP A 125 -22.05 -10.86 13.98
CA ASP A 125 -22.03 -12.30 13.74
C ASP A 125 -21.44 -12.69 12.36
N ASP A 126 -21.07 -11.72 11.54
CA ASP A 126 -20.40 -11.91 10.27
C ASP A 126 -18.86 -11.92 10.42
N ALA A 127 -18.16 -12.33 9.36
CA ALA A 127 -16.73 -12.15 9.21
C ALA A 127 -16.42 -11.30 7.97
N VAL A 128 -15.34 -10.52 8.05
CA VAL A 128 -14.82 -9.71 6.95
C VAL A 128 -13.40 -10.16 6.61
N ILE A 129 -13.17 -10.38 5.33
CA ILE A 129 -11.86 -10.62 4.74
C ILE A 129 -11.55 -9.44 3.81
N LEU A 130 -10.50 -8.68 4.12
CA LEU A 130 -10.02 -7.57 3.29
C LEU A 130 -8.95 -8.05 2.32
N ASP A 131 -9.03 -7.63 1.06
CA ASP A 131 -7.87 -7.64 0.20
C ASP A 131 -6.82 -6.64 0.72
N GLN A 132 -5.54 -7.01 0.68
CA GLN A 132 -4.45 -6.17 1.20
C GLN A 132 -4.34 -4.80 0.49
N GLN A 133 -4.82 -4.70 -0.76
CA GLN A 133 -4.77 -3.48 -1.57
C GLN A 133 -6.13 -2.81 -1.72
N VAL A 134 -7.17 -3.30 -1.05
CA VAL A 134 -8.47 -2.63 -1.06
C VAL A 134 -8.33 -1.18 -0.61
N HIS A 135 -9.06 -0.29 -1.22
CA HIS A 135 -8.95 1.15 -1.01
C HIS A 135 -9.04 1.51 0.49
N HIS A 136 -8.18 2.43 0.94
CA HIS A 136 -8.07 2.80 2.36
C HIS A 136 -9.41 3.23 2.99
N THR A 137 -10.31 3.86 2.24
CA THR A 137 -11.63 4.26 2.75
C THR A 137 -12.56 3.09 3.01
N VAL A 138 -12.38 1.95 2.31
CA VAL A 138 -13.06 0.69 2.62
C VAL A 138 -12.53 0.12 3.94
N GLN A 139 -11.20 0.14 4.13
CA GLN A 139 -10.58 -0.28 5.41
C GLN A 139 -11.09 0.57 6.57
N THR A 140 -11.09 1.90 6.42
CA THR A 140 -11.61 2.84 7.43
C THR A 140 -13.09 2.56 7.77
N ALA A 141 -13.92 2.31 6.76
CA ALA A 141 -15.32 1.96 7.01
C ALA A 141 -15.48 0.61 7.73
N THR A 142 -14.56 -0.32 7.49
CA THR A 142 -14.54 -1.63 8.16
C THR A 142 -14.14 -1.53 9.63
N ASP A 143 -13.34 -0.52 10.03
CA ASP A 143 -13.00 -0.30 11.43
C ASP A 143 -14.25 -0.04 12.30
N HIS A 144 -15.32 0.53 11.76
CA HIS A 144 -16.58 0.68 12.48
C HIS A 144 -17.20 -0.66 12.90
N VAL A 145 -17.20 -1.66 12.01
CA VAL A 145 -17.74 -2.98 12.34
C VAL A 145 -16.78 -3.78 13.21
N ARG A 146 -15.46 -3.59 13.05
CA ARG A 146 -14.43 -4.19 13.92
C ARG A 146 -14.61 -3.77 15.38
N ILE A 147 -14.88 -2.48 15.64
CA ILE A 147 -15.16 -1.95 16.99
C ILE A 147 -16.42 -2.57 17.59
N GLN A 148 -17.41 -2.93 16.76
CA GLN A 148 -18.65 -3.60 17.19
C GLN A 148 -18.46 -5.10 17.47
N GLY A 149 -17.27 -5.67 17.22
CA GLY A 149 -16.95 -7.07 17.49
C GLY A 149 -16.96 -8.00 16.27
N THR A 150 -17.23 -7.48 15.07
CA THR A 150 -17.13 -8.27 13.84
C THR A 150 -15.69 -8.78 13.65
N HIS A 151 -15.54 -10.05 13.30
CA HIS A 151 -14.25 -10.62 12.94
C HIS A 151 -13.74 -9.98 11.64
N VAL A 152 -12.54 -9.38 11.68
CA VAL A 152 -11.94 -8.73 10.51
C VAL A 152 -10.50 -9.21 10.35
N GLU A 153 -10.19 -9.78 9.20
CA GLU A 153 -8.84 -10.19 8.81
C GLU A 153 -8.50 -9.67 7.43
N MET A 154 -7.21 -9.71 7.09
CA MET A 154 -6.68 -9.26 5.79
C MET A 154 -5.87 -10.39 5.16
N ILE A 155 -6.06 -10.61 3.86
CA ILE A 155 -5.28 -11.57 3.08
C ILE A 155 -4.39 -10.86 2.07
N ARG A 156 -3.37 -11.57 1.59
CA ARG A 156 -2.51 -11.07 0.51
C ARG A 156 -3.35 -10.80 -0.74
N HIS A 157 -2.95 -9.76 -1.44
CA HIS A 157 -3.62 -9.24 -2.62
C HIS A 157 -3.89 -10.31 -3.70
N ASN A 158 -5.15 -10.35 -4.17
CA ASN A 158 -5.64 -11.24 -5.24
C ASN A 158 -5.32 -12.74 -5.04
N ARG A 159 -5.11 -13.20 -3.79
CA ARG A 159 -4.84 -14.62 -3.47
C ARG A 159 -6.15 -15.36 -3.21
N MET A 160 -6.73 -15.86 -4.29
CA MET A 160 -8.02 -16.60 -4.23
C MET A 160 -7.90 -17.94 -3.51
N ASP A 161 -6.74 -18.57 -3.53
CA ASP A 161 -6.41 -19.74 -2.74
C ASP A 161 -6.50 -19.46 -1.23
N LEU A 162 -5.91 -18.36 -0.77
CA LEU A 162 -6.03 -17.94 0.63
C LEU A 162 -7.45 -17.52 0.99
N LEU A 163 -8.16 -16.85 0.06
CA LEU A 163 -9.55 -16.47 0.26
C LEU A 163 -10.41 -17.70 0.51
N GLU A 164 -10.28 -18.73 -0.31
CA GLU A 164 -11.04 -19.96 -0.15
C GLU A 164 -10.69 -20.70 1.15
N GLU A 165 -9.41 -20.78 1.50
CA GLU A 165 -8.95 -21.33 2.79
C GLU A 165 -9.63 -20.61 3.96
N ARG A 166 -9.69 -19.28 3.93
CA ARG A 166 -10.33 -18.50 5.00
C ARG A 166 -11.85 -18.68 5.03
N ILE A 167 -12.51 -18.73 3.88
CA ILE A 167 -13.94 -19.05 3.80
C ILE A 167 -14.23 -20.40 4.49
N LEU A 168 -13.44 -21.43 4.20
CA LEU A 168 -13.60 -22.76 4.80
C LEU A 168 -13.39 -22.75 6.31
N ALA A 169 -12.42 -21.98 6.81
CA ALA A 169 -12.12 -21.84 8.24
C ALA A 169 -13.19 -21.06 9.03
N LEU A 170 -13.89 -20.13 8.37
CA LEU A 170 -14.85 -19.21 9.00
C LEU A 170 -16.30 -19.66 8.88
N ARG A 171 -16.67 -20.44 7.85
CA ARG A 171 -18.06 -20.79 7.54
C ARG A 171 -18.83 -21.51 8.64
N GLY A 172 -18.16 -22.18 9.56
CA GLY A 172 -18.78 -22.85 10.72
C GLY A 172 -18.91 -21.95 11.96
N LYS A 173 -18.36 -20.73 11.91
CA LYS A 173 -18.25 -19.82 13.07
C LYS A 173 -19.03 -18.53 12.86
N HIS A 174 -19.26 -18.11 11.63
CA HIS A 174 -19.90 -16.85 11.27
C HIS A 174 -21.08 -17.07 10.33
N LYS A 175 -22.04 -16.15 10.38
CA LYS A 175 -23.26 -16.22 9.58
C LYS A 175 -22.99 -15.94 8.12
N ASN A 176 -22.32 -14.83 7.83
CA ASN A 176 -21.89 -14.44 6.49
C ASN A 176 -20.39 -14.16 6.51
N ILE A 177 -19.76 -14.32 5.35
CA ILE A 177 -18.33 -14.03 5.15
C ILE A 177 -18.23 -13.04 4.00
N TRP A 178 -17.83 -11.83 4.31
CA TRP A 178 -17.71 -10.74 3.35
C TRP A 178 -16.25 -10.61 2.86
N TYR A 179 -16.06 -10.62 1.55
CA TYR A 179 -14.78 -10.21 0.95
C TYR A 179 -14.91 -8.80 0.39
N LEU A 180 -13.98 -7.93 0.79
CA LEU A 180 -13.96 -6.54 0.38
C LEU A 180 -12.71 -6.30 -0.48
N ALA A 181 -12.91 -5.84 -1.72
CA ALA A 181 -11.88 -5.68 -2.73
C ALA A 181 -12.20 -4.51 -3.67
N ASP A 182 -11.21 -4.09 -4.48
CA ASP A 182 -11.45 -3.17 -5.60
C ASP A 182 -11.68 -3.96 -6.90
N GLY A 183 -12.47 -3.44 -7.81
CA GLY A 183 -12.65 -4.01 -9.15
C GLY A 183 -11.43 -3.71 -10.05
N VAL A 184 -11.04 -2.45 -10.07
CA VAL A 184 -9.80 -1.94 -10.69
C VAL A 184 -8.98 -1.27 -9.61
N TYR A 185 -7.82 -1.82 -9.28
CA TYR A 185 -6.99 -1.32 -8.18
C TYR A 185 -6.31 0.00 -8.53
N SER A 186 -6.44 0.97 -7.63
CA SER A 186 -6.11 2.38 -7.86
C SER A 186 -4.63 2.67 -8.10
N MET A 187 -3.71 1.84 -7.59
CA MET A 187 -2.28 2.09 -7.66
C MET A 187 -1.62 1.35 -8.82
N PHE A 188 -1.75 0.04 -8.89
CA PHE A 188 -1.04 -0.77 -9.89
C PHE A 188 -1.83 -0.97 -11.18
N GLY A 189 -3.14 -0.68 -11.18
CA GLY A 189 -3.99 -0.82 -12.35
C GLY A 189 -4.37 -2.26 -12.68
N ASP A 190 -4.09 -3.17 -11.77
CA ASP A 190 -4.49 -4.57 -11.87
C ASP A 190 -5.98 -4.75 -11.57
N LEU A 191 -6.50 -5.91 -11.94
CA LEU A 191 -7.92 -6.21 -11.95
C LEU A 191 -8.27 -7.30 -10.94
N ALA A 192 -9.45 -7.19 -10.32
CA ALA A 192 -9.99 -8.27 -9.51
C ALA A 192 -10.22 -9.54 -10.34
N PRO A 193 -9.89 -10.73 -9.83
CA PRO A 193 -10.11 -12.01 -10.53
C PRO A 193 -11.59 -12.44 -10.44
N LEU A 194 -12.47 -11.74 -11.18
CA LEU A 194 -13.93 -11.87 -11.07
C LEU A 194 -14.44 -13.28 -11.35
N ASP A 195 -13.82 -14.03 -12.28
CA ASP A 195 -14.22 -15.41 -12.60
C ASP A 195 -14.04 -16.33 -11.37
N ALA A 196 -12.94 -16.16 -10.64
CA ALA A 196 -12.70 -16.92 -9.41
C ALA A 196 -13.64 -16.47 -8.27
N LEU A 197 -13.93 -15.17 -8.16
CA LEU A 197 -14.90 -14.65 -7.20
C LEU A 197 -16.31 -15.14 -7.49
N GLU A 198 -16.71 -15.24 -8.76
CA GLU A 198 -17.99 -15.82 -9.16
C GLU A 198 -18.07 -17.29 -8.78
N ASP A 199 -17.01 -18.07 -9.01
CA ASP A 199 -16.94 -19.48 -8.61
C ASP A 199 -17.12 -19.64 -7.10
N LEU A 200 -16.45 -18.81 -6.29
CA LEU A 200 -16.60 -18.81 -4.83
C LEU A 200 -18.04 -18.44 -4.40
N LEU A 201 -18.67 -17.43 -5.03
CA LEU A 201 -20.07 -17.09 -4.79
C LEU A 201 -21.03 -18.25 -5.08
N ASN A 202 -20.75 -19.01 -6.12
CA ASN A 202 -21.58 -20.15 -6.51
C ASN A 202 -21.42 -21.34 -5.54
N ARG A 203 -20.19 -21.58 -5.05
CA ARG A 203 -19.88 -22.72 -4.16
C ARG A 203 -20.22 -22.49 -2.69
N TYR A 204 -20.16 -21.23 -2.21
CA TYR A 204 -20.31 -20.91 -0.79
C TYR A 204 -21.51 -19.98 -0.55
N PRO A 205 -22.67 -20.49 -0.08
CA PRO A 205 -23.87 -19.68 0.16
C PRO A 205 -23.71 -18.54 1.18
N GLN A 206 -22.76 -18.67 2.11
CA GLN A 206 -22.45 -17.64 3.11
C GLN A 206 -21.50 -16.56 2.61
N PHE A 207 -20.89 -16.76 1.43
CA PHE A 207 -19.92 -15.82 0.87
C PHE A 207 -20.63 -14.63 0.22
N HIS A 208 -20.17 -13.43 0.55
CA HIS A 208 -20.69 -12.14 0.10
C HIS A 208 -19.55 -11.29 -0.47
N LEU A 209 -19.86 -10.47 -1.46
CA LEU A 209 -18.90 -9.54 -2.08
C LEU A 209 -19.30 -8.09 -1.83
N TYR A 210 -18.32 -7.28 -1.43
CA TYR A 210 -18.37 -5.83 -1.49
C TYR A 210 -17.21 -5.35 -2.35
N ILE A 211 -17.49 -4.80 -3.52
CA ILE A 211 -16.44 -4.40 -4.47
C ILE A 211 -16.52 -2.91 -4.78
N ASP A 212 -15.38 -2.20 -4.63
CA ASP A 212 -15.21 -0.83 -5.07
C ASP A 212 -14.74 -0.80 -6.54
N ASP A 213 -15.64 -0.43 -7.46
CA ASP A 213 -15.35 -0.31 -8.89
C ASP A 213 -15.17 1.15 -9.34
N ALA A 214 -14.68 1.99 -8.44
CA ALA A 214 -14.52 3.43 -8.67
C ALA A 214 -13.66 3.78 -9.90
N HIS A 215 -12.69 2.95 -10.26
CA HIS A 215 -11.81 3.12 -11.42
C HIS A 215 -12.29 2.35 -12.67
N GLY A 216 -13.24 1.43 -12.52
CA GLY A 216 -13.84 0.70 -13.63
C GLY A 216 -15.00 1.43 -14.28
N VAL A 217 -15.77 2.21 -13.50
CA VAL A 217 -16.92 2.97 -13.98
C VAL A 217 -16.51 3.90 -15.12
N SER A 218 -17.35 3.97 -16.15
CA SER A 218 -17.19 4.66 -17.44
C SER A 218 -16.17 4.03 -18.38
N CYS A 219 -15.14 3.35 -17.87
CA CYS A 219 -14.08 2.76 -18.69
C CYS A 219 -14.47 1.41 -19.32
N PHE A 220 -15.41 0.70 -18.70
CA PHE A 220 -15.80 -0.67 -19.10
C PHE A 220 -17.30 -0.83 -19.15
N GLY A 221 -17.70 -1.76 -20.02
CA GLY A 221 -19.06 -2.27 -20.11
C GLY A 221 -20.05 -1.32 -20.76
N LYS A 222 -21.20 -1.89 -21.13
CA LYS A 222 -22.27 -1.15 -21.77
C LYS A 222 -22.71 0.03 -20.90
N HIS A 223 -22.84 1.20 -21.52
CA HIS A 223 -23.16 2.47 -20.83
C HIS A 223 -22.16 2.85 -19.74
N GLY A 224 -20.94 2.29 -19.74
CA GLY A 224 -19.94 2.60 -18.72
C GLY A 224 -20.25 2.02 -17.34
N ARG A 225 -20.96 0.89 -17.26
CA ARG A 225 -21.37 0.25 -15.98
C ARG A 225 -20.23 -0.22 -15.11
N GLY A 226 -19.00 -0.17 -15.59
CA GLY A 226 -17.80 -0.56 -14.86
C GLY A 226 -17.32 -1.98 -15.15
N TYR A 227 -16.10 -2.27 -14.67
CA TYR A 227 -15.44 -3.56 -14.88
C TYR A 227 -16.18 -4.71 -14.20
N VAL A 228 -16.64 -4.47 -12.96
CA VAL A 228 -17.32 -5.51 -12.17
C VAL A 228 -18.65 -5.89 -12.81
N LEU A 229 -19.54 -4.92 -13.03
CA LEU A 229 -20.89 -5.18 -13.53
C LEU A 229 -20.95 -5.56 -15.00
N ASP A 230 -19.86 -5.36 -15.76
CA ASP A 230 -19.76 -5.85 -17.13
C ASP A 230 -19.53 -7.36 -17.18
N ARG A 231 -18.79 -7.91 -16.22
CA ARG A 231 -18.41 -9.33 -16.19
C ARG A 231 -19.23 -10.16 -15.21
N LEU A 232 -19.59 -9.58 -14.08
CA LEU A 232 -20.32 -10.24 -13.01
C LEU A 232 -21.61 -9.46 -12.73
N PRO A 233 -22.76 -9.92 -13.28
CA PRO A 233 -24.04 -9.28 -13.00
C PRO A 233 -24.33 -9.25 -11.50
N ILE A 234 -24.97 -8.14 -11.03
CA ILE A 234 -25.32 -7.99 -9.63
C ILE A 234 -26.16 -9.17 -9.13
N ARG A 235 -25.86 -9.69 -7.96
CA ARG A 235 -26.51 -10.84 -7.34
C ARG A 235 -26.89 -10.54 -5.91
N GLU A 236 -27.77 -11.33 -5.31
CA GLU A 236 -28.31 -11.16 -3.97
C GLU A 236 -27.26 -10.89 -2.88
N ARG A 237 -26.06 -11.45 -3.03
CA ARG A 237 -24.96 -11.38 -2.06
C ARG A 237 -23.83 -10.43 -2.49
N MET A 238 -24.17 -9.40 -3.28
CA MET A 238 -23.20 -8.43 -3.79
C MET A 238 -23.64 -7.00 -3.51
N ILE A 239 -22.67 -6.14 -3.21
CA ILE A 239 -22.80 -4.69 -3.22
C ILE A 239 -21.62 -4.14 -4.03
N VAL A 240 -21.89 -3.22 -4.95
CA VAL A 240 -20.85 -2.56 -5.73
C VAL A 240 -20.86 -1.08 -5.43
N ALA A 241 -19.72 -0.56 -4.98
CA ALA A 241 -19.50 0.88 -4.81
C ALA A 241 -18.93 1.47 -6.12
N ILE A 242 -19.37 2.66 -6.47
CA ILE A 242 -19.00 3.35 -7.71
C ILE A 242 -18.56 4.78 -7.43
N SER A 243 -17.71 5.34 -8.30
CA SER A 243 -17.31 6.74 -8.24
C SER A 243 -17.85 7.53 -9.45
N LEU A 244 -18.47 8.67 -9.16
CA LEU A 244 -18.95 9.61 -10.18
C LEU A 244 -18.00 10.80 -10.36
N CYS A 245 -16.87 10.85 -9.61
CA CYS A 245 -15.91 11.95 -9.66
C CYS A 245 -14.62 11.61 -10.43
N LYS A 246 -14.61 10.50 -11.17
CA LYS A 246 -13.50 10.08 -12.03
C LYS A 246 -13.96 10.05 -13.49
N GLY A 247 -13.85 8.92 -14.18
CA GLY A 247 -14.29 8.79 -15.57
C GLY A 247 -15.72 9.25 -15.85
N PHE A 248 -16.60 9.22 -14.85
CA PHE A 248 -17.97 9.69 -14.99
C PHE A 248 -18.07 11.24 -15.17
N GLY A 249 -17.04 12.00 -14.80
CA GLY A 249 -16.98 13.45 -15.03
C GLY A 249 -17.94 14.30 -14.19
N GLY A 250 -18.47 13.77 -13.10
CA GLY A 250 -19.36 14.45 -12.16
C GLY A 250 -18.75 14.60 -10.77
N SER A 251 -19.54 14.36 -9.76
CA SER A 251 -19.13 14.36 -8.35
C SER A 251 -19.88 13.27 -7.56
N GLY A 252 -19.39 12.94 -6.36
CA GLY A 252 -20.04 11.96 -5.53
C GLY A 252 -19.67 10.53 -5.86
N GLY A 253 -20.45 9.63 -5.33
CA GLY A 253 -20.37 8.20 -5.55
C GLY A 253 -21.75 7.56 -5.56
N GLY A 254 -21.77 6.26 -5.65
CA GLY A 254 -23.02 5.51 -5.55
C GLY A 254 -22.79 4.11 -5.03
N LEU A 255 -23.89 3.48 -4.69
CA LEU A 255 -23.95 2.08 -4.25
C LEU A 255 -24.99 1.36 -5.11
N VAL A 256 -24.59 0.28 -5.74
CA VAL A 256 -25.44 -0.57 -6.55
C VAL A 256 -25.81 -1.80 -5.73
N PHE A 257 -27.12 -2.07 -5.63
CA PHE A 257 -27.69 -3.13 -4.81
C PHE A 257 -28.44 -4.15 -5.65
N PRO A 258 -28.57 -5.40 -5.17
CA PRO A 258 -29.34 -6.42 -5.88
C PRO A 258 -30.84 -6.13 -5.92
N ASP A 259 -31.37 -5.39 -4.93
CA ASP A 259 -32.79 -5.11 -4.80
C ASP A 259 -33.09 -3.74 -4.17
N ALA A 260 -34.34 -3.31 -4.30
CA ALA A 260 -34.82 -2.02 -3.81
C ALA A 260 -34.87 -1.93 -2.27
N GLU A 261 -35.01 -3.06 -1.57
CA GLU A 261 -35.06 -3.06 -0.09
C GLU A 261 -33.68 -2.79 0.49
N MET A 262 -32.61 -3.38 -0.07
CA MET A 262 -31.24 -3.05 0.34
C MET A 262 -30.92 -1.58 0.04
N LYS A 263 -31.30 -1.06 -1.14
CA LYS A 263 -31.18 0.39 -1.43
C LYS A 263 -31.89 1.24 -0.38
N ARG A 264 -33.15 0.92 -0.06
CA ARG A 264 -33.95 1.63 0.95
C ARG A 264 -33.27 1.57 2.33
N ARG A 265 -32.82 0.40 2.74
CA ARG A 265 -32.16 0.20 4.03
C ARG A 265 -30.86 1.00 4.14
N ALA A 266 -30.02 1.01 3.11
CA ALA A 266 -28.82 1.84 3.06
C ALA A 266 -29.19 3.33 3.20
N ARG A 267 -30.21 3.79 2.50
CA ARG A 267 -30.68 5.18 2.57
C ARG A 267 -31.17 5.59 3.95
N VAL A 268 -31.90 4.72 4.64
CA VAL A 268 -32.55 5.05 5.92
C VAL A 268 -31.61 4.83 7.11
N CYS A 269 -30.79 3.77 7.08
CA CYS A 269 -29.94 3.38 8.20
C CYS A 269 -28.50 3.89 8.07
N GLY A 270 -28.07 4.30 6.87
CA GLY A 270 -26.72 4.79 6.64
C GLY A 270 -26.49 6.17 7.24
N GLY A 271 -25.61 6.28 8.25
CA GLY A 271 -25.33 7.53 8.95
C GLY A 271 -25.03 8.71 8.02
N PRO A 272 -24.12 8.57 7.03
CA PRO A 272 -23.81 9.65 6.09
C PRO A 272 -24.99 10.14 5.24
N MET A 273 -26.03 9.32 5.04
CA MET A 273 -27.22 9.73 4.28
C MET A 273 -28.07 10.77 5.01
N THR A 274 -27.97 10.81 6.34
CA THR A 274 -28.70 11.74 7.21
C THR A 274 -27.81 12.86 7.72
N PHE A 275 -26.58 12.54 8.15
CA PHE A 275 -25.72 13.43 8.94
C PHE A 275 -24.56 14.05 8.14
N SER A 276 -24.50 13.83 6.82
CA SER A 276 -23.54 14.47 5.92
C SER A 276 -24.22 15.47 5.00
N GLY A 277 -23.48 16.50 4.55
CA GLY A 277 -23.93 17.43 3.53
C GLY A 277 -24.26 16.71 2.22
N PRO A 278 -25.38 17.07 1.54
CA PRO A 278 -25.74 16.50 0.26
C PRO A 278 -24.83 17.00 -0.86
N ILE A 279 -24.86 16.33 -2.03
CA ILE A 279 -24.20 16.83 -3.24
C ILE A 279 -24.83 18.18 -3.61
N GLN A 280 -24.00 19.15 -3.93
CA GLN A 280 -24.43 20.48 -4.28
C GLN A 280 -25.16 20.51 -5.64
N PRO A 281 -26.17 21.37 -5.84
CA PRO A 281 -26.94 21.44 -7.08
C PRO A 281 -26.11 21.55 -8.36
N PRO A 282 -25.04 22.35 -8.43
CA PRO A 282 -24.16 22.38 -9.60
C PRO A 282 -23.62 21.00 -9.97
N MET A 283 -23.18 20.24 -8.98
CA MET A 283 -22.62 18.90 -9.19
C MET A 283 -23.70 17.85 -9.53
N LEU A 284 -24.92 17.99 -9.01
CA LEU A 284 -26.07 17.20 -9.48
C LEU A 284 -26.34 17.46 -10.96
N GLY A 285 -26.22 18.72 -11.42
CA GLY A 285 -26.32 19.08 -12.84
C GLY A 285 -25.25 18.40 -13.70
N ALA A 286 -24.02 18.34 -13.21
CA ALA A 286 -22.93 17.62 -13.89
C ALA A 286 -23.24 16.13 -14.01
N ILE A 287 -23.64 15.48 -12.92
CA ILE A 287 -23.98 14.04 -12.89
C ILE A 287 -25.14 13.74 -13.85
N LEU A 288 -26.18 14.57 -13.83
CA LEU A 288 -27.33 14.41 -14.71
C LEU A 288 -26.96 14.48 -16.19
N ALA A 289 -26.16 15.48 -16.57
CA ALA A 289 -25.69 15.63 -17.95
C ALA A 289 -24.81 14.44 -18.37
N SER A 290 -23.90 14.04 -17.52
CA SER A 290 -23.04 12.88 -17.75
C SER A 290 -23.84 11.57 -17.87
N ALA A 291 -24.80 11.34 -16.98
CA ALA A 291 -25.65 10.14 -17.04
C ALA A 291 -26.43 10.07 -18.39
N LYS A 292 -26.89 11.20 -18.92
CA LYS A 292 -27.53 11.27 -20.23
C LYS A 292 -26.55 10.90 -21.36
N ILE A 293 -25.30 11.33 -21.27
CA ILE A 293 -24.26 10.96 -22.26
C ILE A 293 -23.96 9.46 -22.17
N HIS A 294 -23.85 8.87 -20.97
CA HIS A 294 -23.60 7.45 -20.76
C HIS A 294 -24.68 6.54 -21.39
N LEU A 295 -25.89 7.03 -21.55
CA LEU A 295 -26.97 6.27 -22.19
C LEU A 295 -27.00 6.43 -23.73
N THR A 296 -25.99 7.05 -24.33
CA THR A 296 -25.81 7.15 -25.80
C THR A 296 -24.67 6.25 -26.27
N ASP A 297 -24.58 6.02 -27.58
CA ASP A 297 -23.50 5.23 -28.21
C ASP A 297 -22.12 5.93 -28.11
N GLU A 298 -22.07 7.22 -27.78
CA GLU A 298 -20.83 7.98 -27.61
C GLU A 298 -19.91 7.36 -26.56
N ILE A 299 -20.46 6.76 -25.52
CA ILE A 299 -19.65 6.11 -24.48
C ILE A 299 -18.89 4.91 -25.07
N ASP A 300 -19.50 4.14 -25.93
CA ASP A 300 -18.84 3.00 -26.58
C ASP A 300 -17.68 3.45 -27.48
N GLU A 301 -17.83 4.62 -28.15
CA GLU A 301 -16.76 5.24 -28.96
C GLU A 301 -15.59 5.69 -28.08
N ARG A 302 -15.86 6.39 -26.96
CA ARG A 302 -14.85 6.85 -26.01
C ARG A 302 -14.14 5.69 -25.31
N GLN A 303 -14.85 4.62 -24.98
CA GLN A 303 -14.26 3.40 -24.42
C GLN A 303 -13.35 2.70 -25.42
N ARG A 304 -13.73 2.67 -26.70
CA ARG A 304 -12.90 2.07 -27.76
C ARG A 304 -11.61 2.85 -27.94
N ASP A 305 -11.67 4.18 -28.05
CA ASP A 305 -10.50 5.07 -28.12
C ASP A 305 -9.57 4.86 -26.90
N LEU A 306 -10.14 4.82 -25.70
CA LEU A 306 -9.35 4.57 -24.49
C LEU A 306 -8.71 3.17 -24.51
N ARG A 307 -9.42 2.13 -24.97
CA ARG A 307 -8.88 0.77 -25.09
C ARG A 307 -7.71 0.70 -26.07
N GLU A 308 -7.83 1.30 -27.23
CA GLU A 308 -6.77 1.36 -28.25
C GLU A 308 -5.51 2.04 -27.68
N LYS A 309 -5.67 3.11 -26.91
CA LYS A 309 -4.57 3.79 -26.21
C LYS A 309 -3.94 2.90 -25.12
N MET A 310 -4.76 2.15 -24.36
CA MET A 310 -4.24 1.19 -23.37
C MET A 310 -3.42 0.08 -24.03
N GLU A 311 -3.88 -0.46 -25.16
CA GLU A 311 -3.19 -1.49 -25.94
C GLU A 311 -1.90 -0.94 -26.57
N LEU A 312 -1.93 0.26 -27.15
CA LEU A 312 -0.74 0.96 -27.66
C LEU A 312 0.31 1.14 -26.54
N CYS A 313 -0.12 1.67 -25.40
CA CYS A 313 0.78 1.89 -24.27
C CYS A 313 1.43 0.58 -23.80
N ASN A 314 0.64 -0.50 -23.62
CA ASN A 314 1.18 -1.81 -23.23
C ASN A 314 2.18 -2.37 -24.26
N ARG A 315 1.91 -2.20 -25.55
CA ARG A 315 2.85 -2.62 -26.62
C ARG A 315 4.16 -1.86 -26.50
N LEU A 316 4.12 -0.53 -26.35
CA LEU A 316 5.33 0.30 -26.22
C LEU A 316 6.10 0.00 -24.92
N LEU A 317 5.43 -0.19 -23.79
CA LEU A 317 6.09 -0.55 -22.52
C LEU A 317 6.85 -1.89 -22.64
N ARG A 318 6.29 -2.87 -23.36
CA ARG A 318 6.99 -4.14 -23.66
C ARG A 318 8.17 -3.95 -24.61
N GLU A 319 7.97 -3.20 -25.69
CA GLU A 319 9.00 -2.91 -26.69
C GLU A 319 10.23 -2.25 -26.07
N TYR A 320 10.02 -1.31 -25.15
CA TYR A 320 11.08 -0.63 -24.42
C TYR A 320 11.53 -1.36 -23.13
N HIS A 321 11.03 -2.56 -22.85
CA HIS A 321 11.38 -3.37 -21.67
C HIS A 321 11.25 -2.62 -20.34
N LEU A 322 10.26 -1.73 -20.23
CA LEU A 322 10.00 -0.99 -19.00
C LEU A 322 9.28 -1.87 -17.97
N PRO A 323 9.61 -1.75 -16.67
CA PRO A 323 9.06 -2.59 -15.61
C PRO A 323 7.64 -2.17 -15.22
N VAL A 324 6.67 -2.43 -16.10
CA VAL A 324 5.26 -2.28 -15.76
C VAL A 324 4.85 -3.37 -14.78
N VAL A 325 4.23 -2.97 -13.66
CA VAL A 325 3.89 -3.90 -12.58
C VAL A 325 2.79 -4.86 -13.00
N ASP A 326 1.75 -4.36 -13.67
CA ASP A 326 0.66 -5.18 -14.21
C ASP A 326 0.29 -4.73 -15.63
N PRO A 327 0.24 -5.66 -16.61
CA PRO A 327 -0.07 -5.35 -18.01
C PRO A 327 -1.57 -5.44 -18.34
N SER A 328 -2.46 -5.55 -17.36
CA SER A 328 -3.91 -5.62 -17.58
C SER A 328 -4.41 -4.45 -18.43
N ILE A 329 -5.48 -4.67 -19.18
CA ILE A 329 -6.11 -3.59 -19.95
C ILE A 329 -6.97 -2.75 -19.02
N ALA A 330 -6.32 -1.79 -18.34
CA ALA A 330 -6.93 -0.82 -17.44
C ALA A 330 -6.38 0.59 -17.74
N PRO A 331 -7.08 1.67 -17.36
CA PRO A 331 -6.62 3.03 -17.68
C PRO A 331 -5.46 3.53 -16.78
N ILE A 332 -5.02 2.72 -15.83
CA ILE A 332 -3.93 3.01 -14.89
C ILE A 332 -2.72 2.15 -15.25
N ARG A 333 -1.54 2.75 -15.19
CA ARG A 333 -0.25 2.08 -15.35
C ARG A 333 0.67 2.43 -14.20
N TYR A 334 1.49 1.47 -13.83
CA TYR A 334 2.47 1.65 -12.79
C TYR A 334 3.82 1.10 -13.23
N ILE A 335 4.83 1.98 -13.30
CA ILE A 335 6.21 1.59 -13.53
C ILE A 335 6.91 1.48 -12.19
N GLY A 336 7.37 0.29 -11.84
CA GLY A 336 8.10 0.06 -10.59
C GLY A 336 9.44 0.78 -10.58
N MET A 337 9.69 1.57 -9.52
CA MET A 337 10.97 2.27 -9.32
C MET A 337 11.67 1.82 -8.04
N GLY A 338 10.97 1.13 -7.12
CA GLY A 338 11.54 0.70 -5.84
C GLY A 338 11.46 1.78 -4.78
N LEU A 339 12.59 2.42 -4.45
CA LEU A 339 12.66 3.45 -3.42
C LEU A 339 12.06 4.79 -3.88
N PRO A 340 11.46 5.60 -2.96
CA PRO A 340 10.83 6.88 -3.31
C PRO A 340 11.75 7.86 -4.04
N ARG A 341 13.02 7.96 -3.63
CA ARG A 341 14.01 8.87 -4.25
C ARG A 341 14.20 8.60 -5.75
N ILE A 342 14.13 7.34 -6.17
CA ILE A 342 14.24 6.94 -7.59
C ILE A 342 13.02 7.47 -8.37
N ALA A 343 11.82 7.35 -7.78
CA ALA A 343 10.61 7.90 -8.39
C ALA A 343 10.66 9.44 -8.46
N PHE A 344 11.21 10.13 -7.46
CA PHE A 344 11.39 11.59 -7.48
C PHE A 344 12.34 12.06 -8.58
N ASN A 345 13.45 11.39 -8.77
CA ASN A 345 14.39 11.69 -9.85
C ASN A 345 13.69 11.51 -11.21
N MET A 346 12.99 10.39 -11.41
CA MET A 346 12.27 10.12 -12.65
C MET A 346 11.17 11.17 -12.93
N ILE A 347 10.35 11.54 -11.95
CA ILE A 347 9.25 12.48 -12.19
C ILE A 347 9.76 13.87 -12.58
N ASN A 348 10.88 14.33 -12.01
CA ASN A 348 11.48 15.60 -12.39
C ASN A 348 11.96 15.58 -13.85
N ARG A 349 12.59 14.49 -14.30
CA ARG A 349 13.01 14.33 -15.69
C ARG A 349 11.83 14.28 -16.66
N LEU A 350 10.75 13.62 -16.29
CA LEU A 350 9.52 13.62 -17.08
C LEU A 350 8.92 15.02 -17.21
N MET A 351 8.91 15.80 -16.13
CA MET A 351 8.47 17.21 -16.18
C MET A 351 9.40 18.06 -17.06
N ASP A 352 10.68 17.78 -17.09
CA ASP A 352 11.62 18.47 -17.98
C ASP A 352 11.41 18.10 -19.45
N GLU A 353 10.96 16.88 -19.75
CA GLU A 353 10.56 16.41 -21.09
C GLU A 353 9.14 16.84 -21.50
N GLY A 354 8.39 17.55 -20.63
CA GLY A 354 7.05 18.06 -20.96
C GLY A 354 5.90 17.14 -20.55
N PHE A 355 6.09 16.26 -19.56
CA PHE A 355 5.05 15.32 -19.10
C PHE A 355 4.81 15.42 -17.60
N TYR A 356 3.54 15.39 -17.20
CA TYR A 356 3.12 15.27 -15.82
C TYR A 356 2.55 13.86 -15.55
N ALA A 357 3.04 13.20 -14.53
CA ALA A 357 2.52 11.93 -14.02
C ALA A 357 2.55 11.94 -12.48
N ASN A 358 1.90 10.97 -11.85
CA ASN A 358 1.87 10.86 -10.40
C ASN A 358 2.97 9.92 -9.90
N THR A 359 3.33 10.04 -8.61
CA THR A 359 4.17 9.08 -7.92
C THR A 359 3.35 8.19 -7.00
N GLY A 360 3.63 6.90 -7.01
CA GLY A 360 3.15 5.97 -5.98
C GLY A 360 4.13 5.93 -4.82
N LEU A 361 3.69 6.38 -3.65
CA LEU A 361 4.52 6.52 -2.46
C LEU A 361 3.85 5.92 -1.23
N PHE A 362 4.66 5.61 -0.19
CA PHE A 362 4.11 5.28 1.12
C PHE A 362 3.24 6.45 1.65
N PRO A 363 2.06 6.18 2.24
CA PRO A 363 1.49 4.89 2.62
C PRO A 363 0.63 4.21 1.54
N ALA A 364 0.40 4.83 0.37
CA ALA A 364 -0.42 4.24 -0.70
C ALA A 364 0.19 2.96 -1.28
N VAL A 365 1.52 2.85 -1.25
CA VAL A 365 2.26 1.61 -1.56
C VAL A 365 3.33 1.40 -0.49
N PRO A 366 3.82 0.17 -0.26
CA PRO A 366 4.95 -0.07 0.65
C PRO A 366 6.20 0.71 0.23
N MET A 367 7.03 1.11 1.20
CA MET A 367 8.19 2.00 1.01
C MET A 367 9.12 1.57 -0.14
N LYS A 368 9.40 0.27 -0.28
CA LYS A 368 10.25 -0.30 -1.35
C LYS A 368 9.52 -0.56 -2.68
N ARG A 369 8.27 -0.10 -2.82
CA ARG A 369 7.44 -0.27 -4.03
C ARG A 369 6.99 1.06 -4.63
N GLY A 370 7.76 2.09 -4.40
CA GLY A 370 7.56 3.37 -5.06
C GLY A 370 7.63 3.25 -6.58
N GLY A 371 6.97 4.16 -7.29
CA GLY A 371 6.97 4.12 -8.75
C GLY A 371 6.29 5.31 -9.40
N ILE A 372 6.28 5.29 -10.73
CA ILE A 372 5.55 6.25 -11.55
C ILE A 372 4.17 5.67 -11.85
N ARG A 373 3.15 6.28 -11.28
CA ARG A 373 1.75 5.99 -11.58
C ARG A 373 1.24 6.97 -12.64
N PHE A 374 0.77 6.48 -13.75
CA PHE A 374 0.19 7.33 -14.78
C PHE A 374 -1.12 6.75 -15.31
N THR A 375 -1.90 7.61 -15.94
CA THR A 375 -3.24 7.28 -16.42
C THR A 375 -3.38 7.62 -17.88
N LEU A 376 -4.13 6.81 -18.59
CA LEU A 376 -4.52 7.04 -19.96
C LEU A 376 -5.93 7.67 -20.00
N THR A 377 -6.11 8.65 -20.85
CA THR A 377 -7.37 9.38 -21.00
C THR A 377 -7.72 9.57 -22.46
N HIS A 378 -8.96 9.91 -22.71
CA HIS A 378 -9.45 10.29 -24.04
C HIS A 378 -8.68 11.48 -24.64
N TYR A 379 -8.16 12.39 -23.81
CA TYR A 379 -7.51 13.63 -24.29
C TYR A 379 -6.13 13.43 -24.89
N GLN A 380 -5.38 12.45 -24.45
CA GLN A 380 -4.04 12.17 -24.94
C GLN A 380 -4.10 11.63 -26.38
N THR A 381 -3.16 12.07 -27.22
CA THR A 381 -2.95 11.49 -28.55
C THR A 381 -2.04 10.28 -28.49
N GLU A 382 -2.04 9.44 -29.53
CA GLU A 382 -1.07 8.34 -29.68
C GLU A 382 0.37 8.86 -29.59
N GLY A 383 0.67 10.00 -30.25
CA GLY A 383 1.98 10.64 -30.18
C GLY A 383 2.38 11.11 -28.78
N ASP A 384 1.42 11.52 -27.93
CA ASP A 384 1.70 11.84 -26.52
C ASP A 384 2.16 10.58 -25.77
N ILE A 385 1.47 9.45 -25.99
CA ILE A 385 1.76 8.16 -25.35
C ILE A 385 3.13 7.65 -25.81
N GLU A 386 3.40 7.69 -27.11
CA GLU A 386 4.70 7.29 -27.68
C GLU A 386 5.84 8.12 -27.09
N ASN A 387 5.70 9.44 -27.08
CA ASN A 387 6.73 10.34 -26.55
C ASN A 387 6.93 10.17 -25.04
N PHE A 388 5.86 9.96 -24.28
CA PHE A 388 5.93 9.71 -22.84
C PHE A 388 6.67 8.40 -22.53
N VAL A 389 6.31 7.29 -23.20
CA VAL A 389 6.98 6.01 -22.99
C VAL A 389 8.46 6.07 -23.44
N ARG A 390 8.76 6.80 -24.54
CA ARG A 390 10.13 7.05 -24.98
C ARG A 390 10.94 7.85 -23.95
N ALA A 391 10.34 8.87 -23.31
CA ALA A 391 10.97 9.64 -22.25
C ALA A 391 11.26 8.76 -21.02
N LEU A 392 10.30 7.93 -20.59
CA LEU A 392 10.51 6.94 -19.54
C LEU A 392 11.70 6.03 -19.87
N ALA A 393 11.72 5.43 -21.07
CA ALA A 393 12.77 4.51 -21.50
C ALA A 393 14.16 5.17 -21.58
N LYS A 394 14.21 6.41 -22.06
CA LYS A 394 15.44 7.22 -22.15
C LYS A 394 16.07 7.44 -20.78
N HIS A 395 15.24 7.78 -19.77
CA HIS A 395 15.75 8.18 -18.46
C HIS A 395 15.91 7.01 -17.50
N PHE A 396 15.19 5.90 -17.68
CA PHE A 396 15.16 4.78 -16.74
C PHE A 396 16.55 4.24 -16.39
N PRO A 397 17.46 3.91 -17.34
CA PRO A 397 18.79 3.40 -16.99
C PRO A 397 19.66 4.44 -16.28
N ALA A 398 19.55 5.72 -16.67
CA ALA A 398 20.33 6.80 -16.08
C ALA A 398 19.92 7.05 -14.63
N VAL A 399 18.60 7.07 -14.36
CA VAL A 399 18.05 7.23 -13.00
C VAL A 399 18.49 6.08 -12.10
N LEU A 400 18.40 4.82 -12.56
CA LEU A 400 18.85 3.68 -11.77
C LEU A 400 20.33 3.76 -11.43
N LYS A 401 21.16 4.16 -12.40
CA LYS A 401 22.61 4.32 -12.18
C LYS A 401 22.91 5.43 -11.16
N GLU A 402 22.29 6.60 -11.28
CA GLU A 402 22.49 7.73 -10.37
C GLU A 402 22.04 7.44 -8.95
N GLU A 403 20.95 6.69 -8.83
CA GLU A 403 20.37 6.29 -7.54
C GLU A 403 20.95 4.99 -6.99
N GLU A 404 22.01 4.48 -7.63
CA GLU A 404 22.70 3.25 -7.24
C GLU A 404 21.74 2.06 -7.03
N SER A 405 20.79 1.90 -7.95
CA SER A 405 19.77 0.83 -7.92
C SER A 405 19.80 0.00 -9.20
N SER A 406 19.10 -1.12 -9.19
CA SER A 406 19.02 -2.05 -10.30
C SER A 406 17.60 -2.52 -10.59
N LEU A 407 17.37 -2.98 -11.84
CA LEU A 407 16.10 -3.59 -12.21
C LEU A 407 15.79 -4.86 -11.37
N ASP A 408 16.83 -5.59 -10.97
CA ASP A 408 16.67 -6.80 -10.16
C ASP A 408 16.17 -6.48 -8.74
N GLU A 409 16.69 -5.43 -8.11
CA GLU A 409 16.20 -4.95 -6.81
C GLU A 409 14.73 -4.53 -6.90
N ILE A 410 14.36 -3.82 -7.97
CA ILE A 410 12.96 -3.46 -8.21
C ILE A 410 12.10 -4.71 -8.34
N LYS A 411 12.49 -5.66 -9.22
CA LYS A 411 11.78 -6.92 -9.43
C LYS A 411 11.60 -7.69 -8.12
N MET A 412 12.64 -7.80 -7.30
CA MET A 412 12.58 -8.50 -6.02
C MET A 412 11.55 -7.87 -5.07
N SER A 413 11.55 -6.54 -4.94
CA SER A 413 10.63 -5.86 -4.02
C SER A 413 9.15 -6.01 -4.40
N PHE A 414 8.84 -6.12 -5.70
CA PHE A 414 7.46 -6.30 -6.19
C PHE A 414 7.02 -7.77 -6.21
N ARG A 415 7.83 -8.69 -6.75
CA ARG A 415 7.46 -10.11 -6.90
C ARG A 415 7.10 -10.80 -5.60
N ARG A 416 7.67 -10.37 -4.50
CA ARG A 416 7.37 -10.92 -3.17
C ARG A 416 5.91 -10.78 -2.76
N ALA A 417 5.22 -9.70 -3.15
CA ALA A 417 3.83 -9.46 -2.78
C ALA A 417 2.87 -9.56 -3.97
N LEU A 418 3.39 -9.38 -5.17
CA LEU A 418 2.71 -9.52 -6.45
C LEU A 418 3.51 -10.51 -7.30
N PRO A 419 3.35 -11.83 -7.10
CA PRO A 419 4.14 -12.84 -7.82
C PRO A 419 4.07 -12.74 -9.34
N GLN A 420 2.94 -12.23 -9.86
CA GLN A 420 2.71 -11.98 -11.28
C GLN A 420 3.37 -10.69 -11.81
N ALA A 421 3.86 -9.79 -10.92
CA ALA A 421 4.50 -8.57 -11.37
C ALA A 421 5.69 -8.85 -12.28
N PHE A 422 5.80 -8.07 -13.34
CA PHE A 422 6.88 -8.18 -14.32
C PHE A 422 6.97 -9.53 -15.05
N LEU A 423 5.90 -10.28 -15.18
CA LEU A 423 5.90 -11.60 -15.87
C LEU A 423 6.44 -11.53 -17.30
N GLU A 424 6.20 -10.41 -17.99
CA GLU A 424 6.63 -10.21 -19.38
C GLU A 424 8.12 -9.81 -19.52
N LEU A 425 8.81 -9.51 -18.41
CA LEU A 425 10.23 -9.17 -18.45
C LEU A 425 11.10 -10.41 -18.28
N ALA A 426 12.05 -10.60 -19.21
CA ALA A 426 13.02 -11.68 -19.10
C ALA A 426 13.83 -11.59 -17.78
N PRO A 427 14.24 -12.74 -17.19
CA PRO A 427 15.19 -12.74 -16.08
C PRO A 427 16.47 -12.01 -16.48
N VAL A 428 16.94 -11.09 -15.64
CA VAL A 428 18.25 -10.45 -15.84
C VAL A 428 19.32 -11.42 -15.33
N GLU A 429 20.31 -11.74 -16.14
CA GLU A 429 21.46 -12.52 -15.69
C GLU A 429 22.20 -11.78 -14.58
N LYS A 430 22.42 -12.44 -13.44
CA LYS A 430 23.18 -11.88 -12.31
C LYS A 430 24.61 -11.60 -12.76
N LYS A 431 24.95 -10.34 -13.04
CA LYS A 431 26.34 -9.91 -13.06
C LYS A 431 26.83 -9.83 -11.62
N LYS A 432 27.89 -10.57 -11.30
CA LYS A 432 28.65 -10.36 -10.07
C LYS A 432 29.24 -8.95 -10.13
N ASP A 433 28.77 -8.09 -9.23
CA ASP A 433 29.30 -6.75 -9.07
C ASP A 433 30.46 -6.82 -8.08
N ASP A 434 31.67 -6.87 -8.61
CA ASP A 434 32.94 -7.03 -7.85
C ASP A 434 33.64 -5.66 -7.62
N SER A 435 32.95 -4.53 -7.80
CA SER A 435 33.56 -3.20 -7.90
C SER A 435 33.56 -2.38 -6.59
N SER A 436 33.09 -2.91 -5.45
CA SER A 436 32.92 -2.09 -4.23
C SER A 436 34.21 -1.75 -3.48
N GLY A 437 35.32 -2.42 -3.74
CA GLY A 437 36.56 -2.21 -2.96
C GLY A 437 36.46 -2.66 -1.50
N LEU A 438 35.39 -3.36 -1.12
CA LEU A 438 35.13 -3.91 0.21
C LEU A 438 34.99 -5.43 0.15
N ILE A 439 35.26 -6.09 1.27
CA ILE A 439 35.17 -7.55 1.42
C ILE A 439 34.12 -7.87 2.49
N LEU A 440 33.09 -8.65 2.13
CA LEU A 440 32.11 -9.19 3.07
C LEU A 440 32.53 -10.59 3.51
N GLN A 441 32.72 -10.77 4.80
CA GLN A 441 32.82 -12.07 5.46
C GLN A 441 31.47 -12.40 6.09
N GLN A 442 30.89 -13.55 5.71
CA GLN A 442 29.60 -14.03 6.19
C GLN A 442 29.72 -15.48 6.66
N THR A 443 29.11 -15.78 7.81
CA THR A 443 29.05 -17.15 8.34
C THR A 443 27.78 -17.36 9.17
N THR A 444 27.40 -18.63 9.38
CA THR A 444 26.23 -19.01 10.18
C THR A 444 26.60 -19.51 11.58
N THR A 445 27.86 -19.47 11.96
CA THR A 445 28.33 -19.85 13.30
C THR A 445 29.44 -18.92 13.77
N ILE A 446 29.38 -18.52 15.04
CA ILE A 446 30.43 -17.70 15.67
C ILE A 446 31.78 -18.41 15.70
N GLN A 447 31.78 -19.75 15.71
CA GLN A 447 32.99 -20.58 15.75
C GLN A 447 33.87 -20.42 14.50
N ALA A 448 33.32 -19.88 13.39
CA ALA A 448 34.08 -19.58 12.17
C ALA A 448 34.76 -18.19 12.20
N LEU A 449 34.60 -17.43 13.29
CA LEU A 449 35.20 -16.12 13.49
C LEU A 449 36.24 -16.17 14.61
N GLU A 450 37.31 -15.36 14.44
CA GLU A 450 38.38 -15.25 15.44
C GLU A 450 37.84 -14.54 16.70
N LYS A 451 38.00 -15.21 17.87
CA LYS A 451 37.45 -14.75 19.13
C LYS A 451 37.94 -13.37 19.55
N GLU A 452 39.27 -13.17 19.50
CA GLU A 452 39.91 -11.92 19.91
C GLU A 452 39.50 -10.73 19.04
N GLU A 453 39.25 -10.99 17.76
CA GLU A 453 38.76 -9.95 16.86
C GLU A 453 37.30 -9.63 17.15
N TRP A 454 36.44 -10.63 17.25
CA TRP A 454 35.02 -10.42 17.56
C TRP A 454 34.81 -9.71 18.88
N ASP A 455 35.46 -10.18 19.95
CA ASP A 455 35.33 -9.59 21.29
C ASP A 455 35.83 -8.13 21.32
N ARG A 456 36.84 -7.78 20.53
CA ARG A 456 37.30 -6.38 20.37
C ARG A 456 36.25 -5.50 19.67
N LEU A 457 35.47 -6.03 18.74
CA LEU A 457 34.51 -5.24 17.96
C LEU A 457 33.17 -5.08 18.69
N LEU A 458 32.68 -6.11 19.37
CA LEU A 458 31.35 -6.16 19.96
C LEU A 458 31.31 -6.66 21.41
N GLY A 459 32.40 -7.15 21.96
CA GLY A 459 32.43 -7.83 23.27
C GLY A 459 32.08 -6.92 24.44
N ASP A 460 32.39 -5.64 24.38
CA ASP A 460 32.12 -4.66 25.44
C ASP A 460 30.73 -4.00 25.34
N GLU A 461 29.96 -4.32 24.29
CA GLU A 461 28.65 -3.68 24.00
C GLU A 461 27.44 -4.43 24.60
N GLY A 462 27.67 -5.54 25.28
CA GLY A 462 26.62 -6.35 25.90
C GLY A 462 26.92 -7.86 25.96
N ILE A 463 25.90 -8.71 25.89
CA ILE A 463 26.02 -10.19 25.89
C ILE A 463 26.54 -10.73 24.54
N PHE A 464 27.31 -9.96 23.78
CA PHE A 464 27.72 -10.24 22.42
C PHE A 464 29.13 -10.78 22.32
N THR A 465 29.77 -11.15 23.43
CA THR A 465 31.07 -11.83 23.43
C THR A 465 30.98 -13.11 22.61
N TRP A 466 32.08 -13.53 22.02
CA TRP A 466 32.18 -14.77 21.26
C TRP A 466 31.65 -15.98 22.08
N GLU A 467 31.99 -16.07 23.38
CA GLU A 467 31.48 -17.13 24.25
C GLU A 467 29.98 -17.00 24.52
N GLY A 468 29.46 -15.78 24.67
CA GLY A 468 28.03 -15.52 24.86
C GLY A 468 27.22 -15.94 23.64
N LEU A 469 27.68 -15.59 22.45
CA LEU A 469 27.01 -15.99 21.20
C LEU A 469 27.12 -17.50 20.93
N ARG A 470 28.24 -18.13 21.26
CA ARG A 470 28.38 -19.59 21.21
C ARG A 470 27.38 -20.29 22.12
N PHE A 471 27.20 -19.76 23.35
CA PHE A 471 26.21 -20.28 24.28
C PHE A 471 24.78 -20.17 23.73
N LEU A 472 24.44 -19.03 23.08
CA LEU A 472 23.13 -18.88 22.41
C LEU A 472 22.97 -19.85 21.24
N GLU A 473 24.00 -20.06 20.42
CA GLU A 473 23.96 -21.07 19.36
C GLU A 473 23.71 -22.46 19.90
N ASP A 474 24.48 -22.89 20.94
CA ASP A 474 24.37 -24.22 21.55
C ASP A 474 22.98 -24.44 22.18
N THR A 475 22.30 -23.37 22.62
CA THR A 475 21.00 -23.44 23.29
C THR A 475 19.83 -23.44 22.30
N PHE A 476 19.90 -22.59 21.24
CA PHE A 476 18.77 -22.29 20.38
C PHE A 476 18.87 -22.90 18.97
N ARG A 477 20.01 -23.45 18.57
CA ARG A 477 20.14 -24.13 17.28
C ARG A 477 19.55 -25.54 17.39
N GLU A 478 18.78 -25.94 16.36
CA GLU A 478 18.16 -27.26 16.28
C GLU A 478 17.25 -27.61 17.48
N ASN A 479 16.70 -26.58 18.12
CA ASN A 479 15.78 -26.77 19.23
C ASN A 479 14.45 -27.35 18.71
N PRO A 480 13.86 -28.37 19.40
CA PRO A 480 12.62 -29.02 18.96
C PRO A 480 11.39 -28.07 19.00
N GLU A 481 11.41 -27.03 19.81
CA GLU A 481 10.33 -26.04 19.89
C GLU A 481 10.54 -24.97 18.82
N PRO A 482 9.58 -24.76 17.91
CA PRO A 482 9.75 -23.84 16.78
C PRO A 482 10.13 -22.41 17.17
N GLU A 483 9.57 -21.87 18.26
CA GLU A 483 9.90 -20.53 18.76
C GLU A 483 11.32 -20.42 19.34
N ASN A 484 11.90 -21.54 19.75
CA ASN A 484 13.25 -21.62 20.31
C ASN A 484 14.27 -22.15 19.30
N ASN A 485 13.89 -22.40 18.06
CA ASN A 485 14.78 -22.88 17.02
C ASN A 485 15.25 -21.71 16.14
N TRP A 486 16.40 -21.16 16.49
CA TRP A 486 16.98 -20.00 15.84
C TRP A 486 18.08 -20.38 14.89
N LYS A 487 18.25 -19.57 13.80
CA LYS A 487 19.43 -19.60 12.95
C LYS A 487 20.21 -18.30 13.15
N PHE A 488 21.52 -18.39 13.07
CA PHE A 488 22.42 -17.28 13.32
C PHE A 488 23.14 -16.90 12.03
N HIS A 489 23.34 -15.59 11.83
CA HIS A 489 24.05 -15.03 10.70
C HIS A 489 25.00 -13.95 11.21
N TYR A 490 26.27 -14.06 10.89
CA TYR A 490 27.33 -13.15 11.30
C TYR A 490 27.92 -12.46 10.08
N TYR A 491 28.20 -11.19 10.18
CA TYR A 491 28.72 -10.39 9.09
C TYR A 491 29.84 -9.50 9.58
N ILE A 492 30.96 -9.46 8.81
CA ILE A 492 32.03 -8.47 8.97
C ILE A 492 32.33 -7.90 7.57
N VAL A 493 32.25 -6.61 7.43
CA VAL A 493 32.67 -5.91 6.21
C VAL A 493 34.03 -5.28 6.49
N ARG A 494 34.97 -5.49 5.56
CA ARG A 494 36.35 -5.02 5.66
C ARG A 494 36.74 -4.17 4.44
N ASP A 495 37.71 -3.30 4.60
CA ASP A 495 38.40 -2.69 3.48
C ASP A 495 39.36 -3.70 2.79
N LEU A 496 40.01 -3.27 1.69
CA LEU A 496 40.96 -4.10 0.97
C LEU A 496 42.27 -4.38 1.75
N GLN A 497 42.52 -3.64 2.84
CA GLN A 497 43.62 -3.86 3.76
C GLN A 497 43.28 -4.83 4.88
N GLY A 498 42.02 -5.27 4.94
CA GLY A 498 41.52 -6.21 5.95
C GLY A 498 41.03 -5.56 7.24
N LYS A 499 41.00 -4.20 7.32
CA LYS A 499 40.50 -3.48 8.48
C LYS A 499 38.97 -3.60 8.54
N PRO A 500 38.37 -4.00 9.68
CA PRO A 500 36.92 -4.02 9.84
C PRO A 500 36.32 -2.62 9.76
N ILE A 501 35.27 -2.46 8.95
CA ILE A 501 34.45 -1.26 8.82
C ILE A 501 33.16 -1.41 9.62
N LEU A 502 32.55 -2.59 9.55
CA LEU A 502 31.38 -2.92 10.37
C LEU A 502 31.39 -4.41 10.75
N ALA A 503 30.80 -4.70 11.90
CA ALA A 503 30.51 -6.07 12.34
C ALA A 503 29.14 -6.12 13.02
N THR A 504 28.39 -7.21 12.80
CA THR A 504 27.06 -7.41 13.41
C THR A 504 26.65 -8.87 13.30
N PHE A 505 25.59 -9.25 14.01
CA PHE A 505 24.93 -10.53 13.85
C PHE A 505 23.42 -10.39 13.79
N PHE A 506 22.78 -11.39 13.19
CA PHE A 506 21.33 -11.49 13.06
C PHE A 506 20.87 -12.87 13.51
N THR A 507 19.64 -12.93 14.01
CA THR A 507 18.93 -14.17 14.24
C THR A 507 17.68 -14.27 13.38
N ASP A 508 17.50 -15.44 12.75
CA ASP A 508 16.26 -15.83 12.09
C ASP A 508 15.45 -16.68 13.08
N ALA A 509 14.36 -16.13 13.57
CA ALA A 509 13.53 -16.71 14.61
C ALA A 509 12.03 -16.51 14.34
N LEU A 510 11.20 -17.36 14.95
CA LEU A 510 9.76 -17.16 14.99
C LEU A 510 9.42 -16.20 16.14
N TRP A 511 8.89 -15.03 15.78
CA TRP A 511 8.48 -14.02 16.76
C TRP A 511 7.00 -14.13 17.10
N LYS A 512 6.68 -13.85 18.36
CA LYS A 512 5.30 -13.65 18.81
C LYS A 512 4.96 -12.17 18.66
N ASP A 513 4.05 -11.83 17.77
CA ASP A 513 3.77 -10.45 17.37
C ASP A 513 3.13 -9.58 18.48
N ASP A 514 2.78 -10.21 19.60
CA ASP A 514 2.24 -9.57 20.80
C ASP A 514 3.28 -9.32 21.93
N MET A 515 4.57 -9.52 21.69
CA MET A 515 5.64 -9.41 22.72
C MET A 515 5.64 -8.06 23.46
N ILE A 516 5.24 -6.97 22.79
CA ILE A 516 5.16 -5.64 23.40
C ILE A 516 3.71 -5.21 23.71
N SER A 517 2.77 -6.14 23.68
CA SER A 517 1.37 -5.87 24.03
C SER A 517 1.15 -5.89 25.55
N PRO A 518 0.10 -5.22 26.07
CA PRO A 518 -0.27 -5.33 27.47
C PRO A 518 -0.52 -6.79 27.89
N GLU A 519 -0.21 -7.15 29.15
CA GLU A 519 -0.28 -8.50 29.69
C GLU A 519 -1.62 -9.21 29.43
N ASN A 520 -2.75 -8.49 29.64
CA ASN A 520 -4.08 -9.04 29.38
C ASN A 520 -4.33 -9.37 27.91
N THR A 521 -3.72 -8.63 26.98
CA THR A 521 -3.78 -8.91 25.54
C THR A 521 -2.97 -10.14 25.20
N SER A 522 -1.71 -10.20 25.65
CA SER A 522 -0.85 -11.38 25.47
C SER A 522 -1.46 -12.65 26.06
N PHE A 523 -2.08 -12.55 27.23
CA PHE A 523 -2.79 -13.68 27.82
C PHE A 523 -3.89 -14.25 26.91
N LEU A 524 -4.69 -13.37 26.28
CA LEU A 524 -5.74 -13.79 25.35
C LEU A 524 -5.15 -14.38 24.06
N VAL A 525 -4.06 -13.82 23.56
CA VAL A 525 -3.33 -14.34 22.39
C VAL A 525 -2.75 -15.72 22.69
N GLU A 526 -2.08 -15.91 23.83
CA GLU A 526 -1.54 -17.20 24.24
C GLU A 526 -2.63 -18.27 24.41
N LYS A 527 -3.80 -17.89 24.92
CA LYS A 527 -4.94 -18.82 24.97
C LYS A 527 -5.34 -19.27 23.56
N LYS A 528 -5.31 -18.38 22.58
CA LYS A 528 -5.65 -18.70 21.20
C LYS A 528 -4.56 -19.53 20.51
N ARG A 529 -3.28 -19.30 20.82
CA ARG A 529 -2.15 -20.10 20.32
C ARG A 529 -2.19 -21.57 20.76
N ARG A 530 -2.84 -21.90 21.87
CA ARG A 530 -3.07 -23.31 22.26
C ARG A 530 -3.94 -24.07 21.25
N GLU A 531 -4.81 -23.36 20.52
CA GLU A 531 -5.69 -23.92 19.50
C GLU A 531 -5.08 -23.76 18.08
N ASP A 532 -4.30 -22.69 17.86
CA ASP A 532 -3.62 -22.36 16.61
C ASP A 532 -2.21 -21.83 16.92
N PRO A 533 -1.18 -22.69 16.96
CA PRO A 533 0.18 -22.30 17.32
C PRO A 533 0.79 -21.18 16.44
N GLY A 534 0.32 -21.04 15.20
CA GLY A 534 0.75 -19.98 14.29
C GLY A 534 0.06 -18.63 14.50
N PHE A 535 -0.90 -18.53 15.43
CA PHE A 535 -1.67 -17.30 15.62
C PHE A 535 -0.81 -16.13 16.11
N LEU A 536 -0.80 -15.01 15.37
CA LEU A 536 0.02 -13.82 15.63
C LEU A 536 1.50 -14.17 15.85
N THR A 537 2.06 -14.95 14.95
CA THR A 537 3.49 -15.21 14.86
C THR A 537 4.03 -14.81 13.49
N SER A 538 5.25 -14.29 13.46
CA SER A 538 5.95 -13.90 12.23
C SER A 538 7.39 -14.41 12.25
N ARG A 539 7.87 -14.95 11.13
CA ARG A 539 9.29 -15.23 10.97
C ARG A 539 10.04 -13.94 10.74
N ALA A 540 11.01 -13.66 11.59
CA ALA A 540 11.79 -12.40 11.58
C ALA A 540 13.28 -12.70 11.43
N LEU A 541 13.94 -11.95 10.53
CA LEU A 541 15.39 -11.80 10.53
C LEU A 541 15.71 -10.47 11.23
N SER A 542 16.25 -10.57 12.46
CA SER A 542 16.48 -9.39 13.31
C SER A 542 17.93 -9.23 13.67
N MET A 543 18.44 -8.03 13.64
CA MET A 543 19.75 -7.67 14.18
C MET A 543 19.77 -8.01 15.68
N GLY A 544 20.81 -8.69 16.16
CA GLY A 544 20.86 -9.24 17.50
C GLY A 544 19.98 -10.48 17.66
N SER A 545 19.50 -10.71 18.88
CA SER A 545 18.60 -11.80 19.24
C SER A 545 17.48 -11.32 20.16
N LEU A 546 16.48 -12.16 20.41
CA LEU A 546 15.40 -11.87 21.37
C LEU A 546 15.88 -11.72 22.82
N LEU A 547 17.10 -12.20 23.13
CA LEU A 547 17.70 -12.16 24.47
C LEU A 547 18.86 -11.15 24.59
N SER A 548 19.16 -10.42 23.53
CA SER A 548 20.27 -9.45 23.53
C SER A 548 19.76 -8.02 23.46
N GLU A 549 20.37 -7.12 24.24
CA GLU A 549 20.13 -5.69 24.24
C GLU A 549 21.47 -4.95 24.18
N GLY A 550 21.48 -3.73 23.64
CA GLY A 550 22.66 -2.89 23.49
C GLY A 550 23.01 -2.63 22.03
N ASN A 551 24.19 -2.10 21.76
CA ASN A 551 24.62 -1.76 20.41
C ASN A 551 25.07 -3.01 19.63
N HIS A 552 24.22 -3.53 18.78
CA HIS A 552 24.49 -4.74 17.97
C HIS A 552 25.33 -4.48 16.71
N LEU A 553 25.74 -3.25 16.47
CA LEU A 553 26.46 -2.85 15.27
C LEU A 553 27.76 -2.13 15.62
N TYR A 554 28.91 -2.79 15.41
CA TYR A 554 30.16 -2.08 15.31
C TYR A 554 30.24 -1.33 13.98
N LEU A 555 30.57 -0.04 14.02
CA LEU A 555 30.66 0.82 12.85
C LEU A 555 31.82 1.81 12.95
N ASP A 556 32.81 1.69 12.07
CA ASP A 556 33.90 2.67 11.94
C ASP A 556 33.40 3.88 11.12
N ARG A 557 33.04 4.95 11.82
CA ARG A 557 32.52 6.18 11.20
C ARG A 557 33.58 6.99 10.42
N GLU A 558 34.86 6.69 10.60
CA GLU A 558 35.93 7.33 9.85
C GLU A 558 36.17 6.67 8.48
N ALA A 559 35.68 5.43 8.29
CA ALA A 559 35.71 4.70 7.03
C ALA A 559 34.48 4.99 6.16
N ASP A 560 34.42 4.41 4.96
CA ASP A 560 33.22 4.46 4.10
C ASP A 560 32.12 3.51 4.64
N TRP A 561 31.61 3.85 5.81
CA TRP A 561 30.62 3.04 6.49
C TRP A 561 29.28 2.96 5.74
N LYS A 562 28.90 3.99 4.95
CA LYS A 562 27.67 3.96 4.16
C LYS A 562 27.73 2.89 3.08
N LEU A 563 28.88 2.76 2.43
CA LEU A 563 29.12 1.69 1.46
C LEU A 563 29.15 0.32 2.14
N GLY A 564 29.76 0.22 3.33
CA GLY A 564 29.76 -0.99 4.15
C GLY A 564 28.35 -1.42 4.55
N LEU A 565 27.52 -0.49 5.00
CA LEU A 565 26.11 -0.76 5.32
C LEU A 565 25.29 -1.16 4.09
N LYS A 566 25.49 -0.54 2.93
CA LYS A 566 24.82 -0.99 1.68
C LYS A 566 25.17 -2.44 1.35
N MET A 567 26.43 -2.82 1.51
CA MET A 567 26.89 -4.20 1.30
C MET A 567 26.22 -5.17 2.29
N LEU A 568 26.18 -4.80 3.58
CA LEU A 568 25.48 -5.57 4.61
C LEU A 568 23.98 -5.71 4.28
N LEU A 569 23.29 -4.60 3.98
CA LEU A 569 21.87 -4.61 3.67
C LEU A 569 21.52 -5.51 2.49
N LYS A 570 22.39 -5.57 1.48
CA LYS A 570 22.24 -6.47 0.34
C LYS A 570 22.38 -7.95 0.75
N ALA A 571 23.32 -8.26 1.64
CA ALA A 571 23.54 -9.62 2.14
C ALA A 571 22.37 -10.09 3.03
N ILE A 572 21.96 -9.28 4.00
CA ILE A 572 20.84 -9.64 4.88
C ILE A 572 19.49 -9.72 4.16
N GLU A 573 19.30 -8.96 3.07
CA GLU A 573 18.08 -9.10 2.25
C GLU A 573 18.08 -10.45 1.51
N ALA A 574 19.23 -10.93 1.03
CA ALA A 574 19.34 -12.27 0.44
C ALA A 574 19.07 -13.38 1.46
N ASP A 575 19.62 -13.26 2.69
CA ASP A 575 19.35 -14.21 3.76
C ASP A 575 17.89 -14.18 4.21
N ARG A 576 17.28 -12.99 4.26
CA ARG A 576 15.84 -12.83 4.55
C ARG A 576 14.97 -13.59 3.54
N GLU A 577 15.35 -13.59 2.26
CA GLU A 577 14.65 -14.34 1.22
C GLU A 577 14.84 -15.84 1.40
N GLU A 578 16.05 -16.29 1.69
CA GLU A 578 16.38 -17.71 1.91
C GLU A 578 15.60 -18.29 3.11
N CYS A 579 15.53 -17.55 4.23
CA CYS A 579 14.77 -17.99 5.39
C CYS A 579 13.26 -17.67 5.31
N ALA A 580 12.78 -17.08 4.23
CA ALA A 580 11.39 -16.66 4.04
C ALA A 580 10.85 -15.75 5.17
N ALA A 581 11.73 -14.93 5.78
CA ALA A 581 11.35 -14.04 6.86
C ALA A 581 10.45 -12.90 6.36
N SER A 582 9.31 -12.72 7.01
CA SER A 582 8.35 -11.65 6.71
C SER A 582 8.78 -10.30 7.27
N ILE A 583 9.59 -10.31 8.33
CA ILE A 583 10.10 -9.11 9.02
C ILE A 583 11.62 -9.09 8.87
N LEU A 584 12.16 -7.91 8.50
CA LEU A 584 13.56 -7.54 8.65
C LEU A 584 13.63 -6.40 9.66
N ASN A 585 14.36 -6.59 10.75
CA ASN A 585 14.45 -5.63 11.84
C ASN A 585 15.91 -5.26 12.13
N LEU A 586 16.21 -3.96 12.05
CA LEU A 586 17.43 -3.35 12.56
C LEU A 586 17.05 -2.65 13.86
N ARG A 587 17.78 -2.85 14.94
CA ARG A 587 17.34 -2.40 16.27
C ARG A 587 18.47 -1.83 17.10
N ASP A 588 18.06 -1.13 18.16
CA ASP A 588 18.93 -0.61 19.23
C ASP A 588 19.94 0.44 18.74
N PHE A 589 19.49 1.29 17.81
CA PHE A 589 20.26 2.48 17.41
C PHE A 589 20.06 3.63 18.41
N PRO A 590 21.08 4.49 18.61
CA PRO A 590 20.92 5.73 19.34
C PRO A 590 19.78 6.59 18.77
N ALA A 591 19.03 7.26 19.66
CA ALA A 591 17.88 8.07 19.25
C ALA A 591 18.27 9.33 18.48
N ASP A 592 19.50 9.81 18.65
CA ASP A 592 20.04 11.09 18.16
C ASP A 592 21.15 10.94 17.10
N ASP A 593 21.03 9.94 16.21
CA ASP A 593 21.91 9.76 15.04
C ASP A 593 21.18 10.12 13.74
N PRO A 594 21.06 11.42 13.39
CA PRO A 594 20.31 11.85 12.23
C PRO A 594 20.92 11.37 10.91
N GLU A 595 22.23 11.12 10.85
CA GLU A 595 22.90 10.65 9.63
C GLU A 595 22.58 9.17 9.35
N MET A 596 22.49 8.36 10.40
CA MET A 596 22.03 6.96 10.29
C MET A 596 20.54 6.91 9.95
N ASP A 597 19.73 7.75 10.58
CA ASP A 597 18.30 7.84 10.31
C ASP A 597 18.02 8.18 8.85
N GLU A 598 18.67 9.23 8.32
CA GLU A 598 18.54 9.62 6.92
C GLU A 598 18.99 8.49 5.98
N PHE A 599 20.14 7.88 6.27
CA PHE A 599 20.65 6.76 5.46
C PHE A 599 19.67 5.58 5.44
N LEU A 600 19.16 5.14 6.60
CA LEU A 600 18.26 3.99 6.66
C LEU A 600 16.88 4.29 6.05
N LEU A 601 16.36 5.51 6.20
CA LEU A 601 15.15 5.96 5.52
C LEU A 601 15.32 5.91 3.99
N ASP A 602 16.46 6.36 3.48
CA ASP A 602 16.78 6.30 2.05
C ASP A 602 16.92 4.86 1.53
N GLN A 603 17.28 3.91 2.40
CA GLN A 603 17.28 2.48 2.08
C GLN A 603 15.89 1.81 2.26
N GLY A 604 14.86 2.59 2.56
CA GLY A 604 13.45 2.12 2.66
C GLY A 604 13.11 1.46 3.99
N PHE A 605 13.86 1.73 5.04
CA PHE A 605 13.49 1.36 6.41
C PHE A 605 12.55 2.40 7.01
N VAL A 606 11.82 1.99 8.02
CA VAL A 606 10.90 2.83 8.78
C VAL A 606 11.34 2.82 10.23
N LYS A 607 11.58 4.00 10.81
CA LYS A 607 11.99 4.15 12.21
C LYS A 607 10.79 4.00 13.14
N PHE A 608 10.95 3.23 14.21
CA PHE A 608 9.99 3.12 15.30
C PHE A 608 10.70 3.33 16.63
N SER A 609 10.10 4.16 17.48
CA SER A 609 10.59 4.33 18.86
C SER A 609 10.23 3.11 19.69
N MET A 610 11.23 2.54 20.36
CA MET A 610 11.04 1.48 21.35
C MET A 610 10.80 2.08 22.74
N PRO A 611 10.22 1.34 23.70
CA PRO A 611 10.20 1.77 25.09
C PRO A 611 11.61 2.07 25.59
N GLU A 612 11.74 3.12 26.40
CA GLU A 612 13.03 3.51 26.99
C GLU A 612 13.57 2.38 27.89
N SER A 613 14.86 2.10 27.76
CA SER A 613 15.57 1.20 28.67
C SER A 613 16.08 2.01 29.87
N PHE A 614 15.83 1.52 31.06
CA PHE A 614 16.34 2.12 32.29
C PHE A 614 17.55 1.33 32.76
N ILE A 615 18.71 2.00 32.85
CA ILE A 615 19.95 1.42 33.35
C ILE A 615 20.12 1.85 34.79
N LEU A 616 20.33 0.92 35.68
CA LEU A 616 20.65 1.15 37.06
C LEU A 616 22.10 0.69 37.33
N ASP A 617 22.99 1.62 37.53
CA ASP A 617 24.36 1.31 37.92
C ASP A 617 24.39 0.74 39.34
N ILE A 618 24.89 -0.48 39.49
CA ILE A 618 25.05 -1.13 40.80
C ILE A 618 26.38 -0.70 41.39
N ASP A 619 26.35 0.38 42.17
CA ASP A 619 27.51 0.97 42.83
C ASP A 619 27.48 0.80 44.38
N TRP A 620 26.61 -0.12 44.85
CA TRP A 620 26.55 -0.54 46.26
C TRP A 620 27.08 -1.97 46.43
N GLN A 621 27.63 -2.27 47.60
CA GLN A 621 28.27 -3.54 47.88
C GLN A 621 27.35 -4.51 48.65
N ASP A 622 26.29 -4.00 49.28
CA ASP A 622 25.35 -4.76 50.10
C ASP A 622 23.92 -4.18 50.05
N GLU A 623 22.99 -4.87 50.65
CA GLU A 623 21.58 -4.53 50.72
C GLU A 623 21.34 -3.18 51.44
N GLU A 624 22.09 -2.90 52.47
CA GLU A 624 21.99 -1.63 53.21
C GLU A 624 22.41 -0.45 52.34
N GLY A 625 23.46 -0.59 51.55
CA GLY A 625 23.88 0.42 50.54
C GLY A 625 22.83 0.68 49.51
N TYR A 626 22.11 -0.37 49.05
CA TYR A 626 20.98 -0.23 48.14
C TYR A 626 19.83 0.55 48.78
N TYR A 627 19.41 0.19 50.01
CA TYR A 627 18.33 0.89 50.72
C TYR A 627 18.63 2.36 50.95
N GLN A 628 19.89 2.73 51.16
CA GLN A 628 20.26 4.13 51.35
C GLN A 628 20.05 5.00 50.11
N LYS A 629 20.09 4.41 48.90
CA LYS A 629 19.84 5.10 47.63
C LYS A 629 18.36 5.22 47.27
N LEU A 630 17.50 4.42 47.87
CA LEU A 630 16.06 4.51 47.61
C LEU A 630 15.48 5.83 48.17
N SER A 631 14.51 6.38 47.50
CA SER A 631 13.74 7.53 47.96
C SER A 631 13.02 7.21 49.29
N LYS A 632 12.69 8.22 50.11
CA LYS A 632 11.91 8.03 51.35
C LYS A 632 10.58 7.29 51.16
N TYR A 633 10.01 7.28 49.96
CA TYR A 633 8.76 6.62 49.64
C TYR A 633 8.97 5.19 49.12
N SER A 634 10.21 4.78 48.81
CA SER A 634 10.56 3.48 48.26
C SER A 634 11.32 2.57 49.24
N ARG A 635 11.64 3.13 50.46
CA ARG A 635 12.31 2.39 51.54
C ARG A 635 11.40 1.55 52.37
#